data_d33d7223133e06f4a826152a649c5aa7
#
_entry.id   d33d7223133e06f4a826152a649c5aa7
#
_cell.length_a   1.000
_cell.length_b   1.000
_cell.length_c   1.000
_cell.angle_alpha   90.00
_cell.angle_beta   90.00
_cell.angle_gamma   90.00
#
_symmetry.space_group_name_H-M   'P 1'
#
loop_
_entity.id
_entity.type
_entity.pdbx_description
1 polymer ?
#
loop_
_entity_poly.entity_id
_entity_poly.type
_entity_poly.pdbx_seq_one_letter_code
_entity_poly.pdbx_strand_id
1 'polypeptide(L)'
;MVGAGHEGRRRAQDSAARMEQALPALQRIGEAVAVISDMNLQIASAAEEQSAVAEEVNRNVAGIRDVTESLAGQADESARISQALNRLANQQQALMEQFRV
;
A
#
# COMPACT_ATOMS: atom_id res chain seq x y z
N MET A 1 -5.12 -71.03 -21.67
CA MET A 1 -4.13 -70.73 -20.64
C MET A 1 -3.06 -69.74 -21.06
N VAL A 2 -2.56 -69.85 -22.31
CA VAL A 2 -1.56 -68.92 -22.83
C VAL A 2 -2.15 -67.49 -22.96
N GLY A 3 -3.43 -67.36 -23.31
CA GLY A 3 -4.10 -66.07 -23.48
C GLY A 3 -4.29 -65.30 -22.19
N ALA A 4 -4.62 -65.96 -21.09
CA ALA A 4 -4.83 -65.34 -19.78
C ALA A 4 -3.52 -64.74 -19.19
N GLY A 5 -2.39 -65.45 -19.37
CA GLY A 5 -1.10 -64.97 -18.94
C GLY A 5 -0.60 -63.79 -19.82
N HIS A 6 -0.91 -63.83 -21.09
CA HIS A 6 -0.57 -62.76 -22.04
C HIS A 6 -1.33 -61.46 -21.78
N GLU A 7 -2.64 -61.57 -21.44
CA GLU A 7 -3.45 -60.41 -21.04
C GLU A 7 -2.99 -59.82 -19.72
N GLY A 8 -2.63 -60.65 -18.77
CA GLY A 8 -2.11 -60.22 -17.47
C GLY A 8 -0.82 -59.42 -17.63
N ARG A 9 0.08 -59.86 -18.49
CA ARG A 9 1.34 -59.13 -18.81
C ARG A 9 1.05 -57.79 -19.48
N ARG A 10 0.11 -57.78 -20.43
CA ARG A 10 -0.32 -56.58 -21.13
C ARG A 10 -0.88 -55.52 -20.18
N ARG A 11 -1.72 -55.92 -19.26
CA ARG A 11 -2.30 -55.03 -18.22
C ARG A 11 -1.24 -54.50 -17.30
N ALA A 12 -0.28 -55.32 -16.90
CA ALA A 12 0.86 -54.91 -16.07
C ALA A 12 1.74 -53.89 -16.79
N GLN A 13 2.02 -54.13 -18.06
CA GLN A 13 2.80 -53.21 -18.88
C GLN A 13 2.07 -51.87 -19.10
N ASP A 14 0.77 -51.89 -19.35
CA ASP A 14 -0.04 -50.70 -19.49
C ASP A 14 -0.07 -49.89 -18.20
N SER A 15 -0.21 -50.55 -17.06
CA SER A 15 -0.18 -49.91 -15.74
C SER A 15 1.16 -49.26 -15.48
N ALA A 16 2.27 -49.95 -15.80
CA ALA A 16 3.62 -49.41 -15.64
C ALA A 16 3.83 -48.19 -16.54
N ALA A 17 3.35 -48.21 -17.78
CA ALA A 17 3.44 -47.10 -18.73
C ALA A 17 2.66 -45.89 -18.23
N ARG A 18 1.47 -46.11 -17.67
CA ARG A 18 0.66 -45.02 -17.08
C ARG A 18 1.33 -44.41 -15.86
N MET A 19 1.96 -45.23 -15.01
CA MET A 19 2.76 -44.76 -13.87
C MET A 19 3.95 -43.90 -14.33
N GLU A 20 4.64 -44.34 -15.37
CA GLU A 20 5.75 -43.57 -15.95
C GLU A 20 5.30 -42.23 -16.51
N GLN A 21 4.11 -42.15 -17.08
CA GLN A 21 3.53 -40.89 -17.55
C GLN A 21 3.07 -40.00 -16.40
N ALA A 22 2.56 -40.60 -15.31
CA ALA A 22 2.06 -39.86 -14.14
C ALA A 22 3.19 -39.22 -13.33
N LEU A 23 4.36 -39.87 -13.21
CA LEU A 23 5.48 -39.37 -12.43
C LEU A 23 5.97 -37.99 -12.89
N PRO A 24 6.23 -37.74 -14.19
CA PRO A 24 6.61 -36.41 -14.65
C PRO A 24 5.53 -35.36 -14.41
N ALA A 25 4.27 -35.75 -14.53
CA ALA A 25 3.14 -34.85 -14.26
C ALA A 25 3.10 -34.45 -12.77
N LEU A 26 3.30 -35.40 -11.87
CA LEU A 26 3.36 -35.17 -10.43
C LEU A 26 4.58 -34.29 -10.07
N GLN A 27 5.71 -34.50 -10.72
CA GLN A 27 6.90 -33.64 -10.55
C GLN A 27 6.61 -32.20 -10.95
N ARG A 28 5.93 -32.00 -12.07
CA ARG A 28 5.54 -30.66 -12.53
C ARG A 28 4.57 -29.99 -11.55
N ILE A 29 3.64 -30.74 -10.99
CA ILE A 29 2.74 -30.25 -9.95
C ILE A 29 3.55 -29.83 -8.71
N GLY A 30 4.49 -30.66 -8.29
CA GLY A 30 5.36 -30.34 -7.16
C GLY A 30 6.17 -29.07 -7.38
N GLU A 31 6.74 -28.89 -8.57
CA GLU A 31 7.47 -27.69 -8.95
C GLU A 31 6.57 -26.46 -8.94
N ALA A 32 5.36 -26.61 -9.49
CA ALA A 32 4.37 -25.52 -9.50
C ALA A 32 3.96 -25.12 -8.09
N VAL A 33 3.76 -26.10 -7.21
CA VAL A 33 3.44 -25.86 -5.79
C VAL A 33 4.59 -25.12 -5.10
N ALA A 34 5.84 -25.49 -5.38
CA ALA A 34 7.02 -24.81 -4.83
C ALA A 34 7.07 -23.34 -5.28
N VAL A 35 6.79 -23.08 -6.55
CA VAL A 35 6.71 -21.71 -7.08
C VAL A 35 5.60 -20.91 -6.41
N ILE A 36 4.42 -21.50 -6.25
CA ILE A 36 3.29 -20.87 -5.55
C ILE A 36 3.66 -20.56 -4.10
N SER A 37 4.34 -21.47 -3.43
CA SER A 37 4.81 -21.27 -2.06
C SER A 37 5.76 -20.08 -1.97
N ASP A 38 6.72 -19.99 -2.87
CA ASP A 38 7.65 -18.84 -2.96
C ASP A 38 6.90 -17.54 -3.24
N MET A 39 5.94 -17.57 -4.15
CA MET A 39 5.10 -16.41 -4.45
C MET A 39 4.29 -15.97 -3.23
N ASN A 40 3.76 -16.90 -2.46
CA ASN A 40 3.02 -16.61 -1.23
C ASN A 40 3.92 -15.90 -0.20
N LEU A 41 5.16 -16.33 -0.07
CA LEU A 41 6.13 -15.67 0.81
C LEU A 41 6.42 -14.23 0.34
N GLN A 42 6.57 -14.02 -0.96
CA GLN A 42 6.78 -12.69 -1.54
C GLN A 42 5.56 -11.79 -1.34
N ILE A 43 4.36 -12.35 -1.52
CA ILE A 43 3.09 -11.62 -1.27
C ILE A 43 2.98 -11.22 0.19
N ALA A 44 3.31 -12.11 1.11
CA ALA A 44 3.29 -11.81 2.54
C ALA A 44 4.27 -10.69 2.89
N SER A 45 5.47 -10.74 2.34
CA SER A 45 6.48 -9.69 2.52
C SER A 45 6.01 -8.35 1.95
N ALA A 46 5.44 -8.36 0.75
CA ALA A 46 4.89 -7.16 0.11
C ALA A 46 3.71 -6.58 0.92
N ALA A 47 2.87 -7.44 1.49
CA ALA A 47 1.76 -7.03 2.36
C ALA A 47 2.27 -6.34 3.62
N GLU A 48 3.34 -6.85 4.24
CA GLU A 48 3.98 -6.20 5.39
C GLU A 48 4.54 -4.83 5.03
N GLU A 49 5.21 -4.71 3.88
CA GLU A 49 5.72 -3.44 3.38
C GLU A 49 4.59 -2.45 3.13
N GLN A 50 3.50 -2.90 2.51
CA GLN A 50 2.32 -2.06 2.26
C GLN A 50 1.69 -1.58 3.56
N SER A 51 1.61 -2.43 4.58
CA SER A 51 1.13 -2.05 5.91
C SER A 51 1.99 -0.97 6.54
N ALA A 52 3.31 -1.10 6.43
CA ALA A 52 4.26 -0.11 6.94
C ALA A 52 4.10 1.23 6.22
N VAL A 53 3.97 1.20 4.88
CA VAL A 53 3.72 2.40 4.07
C VAL A 53 2.39 3.04 4.43
N ALA A 54 1.33 2.25 4.61
CA ALA A 54 0.02 2.76 5.01
C ALA A 54 0.08 3.46 6.38
N GLU A 55 0.81 2.93 7.34
CA GLU A 55 1.03 3.57 8.63
C GLU A 55 1.78 4.89 8.49
N GLU A 56 2.81 4.93 7.64
CA GLU A 56 3.57 6.14 7.35
C GLU A 56 2.69 7.20 6.69
N VAL A 57 1.86 6.81 5.72
CA VAL A 57 0.90 7.69 5.07
C VAL A 57 -0.09 8.26 6.10
N ASN A 58 -0.59 7.43 7.01
CA ASN A 58 -1.49 7.89 8.07
C ASN A 58 -0.82 8.93 8.97
N ARG A 59 0.43 8.72 9.34
CA ARG A 59 1.20 9.70 10.12
C ARG A 59 1.40 10.99 9.35
N ASN A 60 1.70 10.89 8.05
CA ASN A 60 1.87 12.07 7.19
C ASN A 60 0.57 12.86 7.05
N VAL A 61 -0.56 12.17 6.90
CA VAL A 61 -1.89 12.81 6.85
C VAL A 61 -2.19 13.54 8.16
N ALA A 62 -1.89 12.93 9.29
CA ALA A 62 -2.04 13.57 10.60
C ALA A 62 -1.15 14.81 10.71
N GLY A 63 0.11 14.73 10.24
CA GLY A 63 1.02 15.87 10.19
C GLY A 63 0.51 17.01 9.32
N ILE A 64 -0.05 16.69 8.15
CA ILE A 64 -0.66 17.68 7.25
C ILE A 64 -1.84 18.37 7.94
N ARG A 65 -2.67 17.60 8.66
CA ARG A 65 -3.79 18.15 9.41
C ARG A 65 -3.31 19.15 10.47
N ASP A 66 -2.26 18.80 11.20
CA ASP A 66 -1.67 19.69 12.23
C ASP A 66 -1.15 20.98 11.61
N VAL A 67 -0.43 20.88 10.48
CA VAL A 67 0.07 22.04 9.74
C VAL A 67 -1.09 22.90 9.25
N THR A 68 -2.16 22.29 8.74
CA THR A 68 -3.35 23.00 8.25
C THR A 68 -4.02 23.78 9.38
N GLU A 69 -4.17 23.18 10.56
CA GLU A 69 -4.69 23.86 11.74
C GLU A 69 -3.82 25.03 12.17
N SER A 70 -2.51 24.84 12.15
CA SER A 70 -1.54 25.90 12.47
C SER A 70 -1.63 27.06 11.48
N LEU A 71 -1.76 26.75 10.17
CA LEU A 71 -1.93 27.78 9.12
C LEU A 71 -3.23 28.57 9.31
N ALA A 72 -4.32 27.89 9.68
CA ALA A 72 -5.59 28.56 9.96
C ALA A 72 -5.46 29.52 11.15
N GLY A 73 -4.76 29.12 12.19
CA GLY A 73 -4.46 29.97 13.35
C GLY A 73 -3.60 31.20 12.96
N GLN A 74 -2.59 30.99 12.12
CA GLN A 74 -1.74 32.07 11.61
C GLN A 74 -2.52 33.06 10.74
N ALA A 75 -3.42 32.54 9.90
CA ALA A 75 -4.28 33.39 9.06
C ALA A 75 -5.20 34.27 9.93
N ASP A 76 -5.74 33.71 10.98
CA ASP A 76 -6.59 34.41 11.95
C ASP A 76 -5.81 35.53 12.63
N GLU A 77 -4.60 35.23 13.09
CA GLU A 77 -3.70 36.19 13.72
C GLU A 77 -3.28 37.30 12.74
N SER A 78 -2.97 36.95 11.49
CA SER A 78 -2.66 37.92 10.44
C SER A 78 -3.83 38.88 10.19
N ALA A 79 -5.06 38.38 10.20
CA ALA A 79 -6.25 39.20 10.07
C ALA A 79 -6.39 40.19 11.22
N ARG A 80 -6.13 39.77 12.44
CA ARG A 80 -6.13 40.65 13.62
C ARG A 80 -5.06 41.73 13.56
N ILE A 81 -3.87 41.36 13.12
CA ILE A 81 -2.76 42.31 12.94
C ILE A 81 -3.13 43.34 11.86
N SER A 82 -3.72 42.90 10.75
CA SER A 82 -4.19 43.82 9.69
C SER A 82 -5.22 44.80 10.19
N GLN A 83 -6.18 44.34 11.01
CA GLN A 83 -7.16 45.23 11.64
C GLN A 83 -6.53 46.23 12.60
N ALA A 84 -5.55 45.79 13.39
CA ALA A 84 -4.82 46.66 14.31
C ALA A 84 -4.03 47.73 13.55
N LEU A 85 -3.37 47.33 12.45
CA LEU A 85 -2.64 48.26 11.57
C LEU A 85 -3.57 49.30 10.94
N ASN A 86 -4.76 48.89 10.51
CA ASN A 86 -5.79 49.79 9.97
C ASN A 86 -6.23 50.83 11.00
N ARG A 87 -6.47 50.39 12.24
CA ARG A 87 -6.83 51.30 13.34
C ARG A 87 -5.73 52.29 13.64
N LEU A 88 -4.46 51.82 13.68
CA LEU A 88 -3.30 52.68 13.89
C LEU A 88 -3.18 53.73 12.76
N ALA A 89 -3.33 53.30 11.52
CA ALA A 89 -3.30 54.22 10.36
C ALA A 89 -4.39 55.29 10.46
N ASN A 90 -5.61 54.91 10.83
CA ASN A 90 -6.71 55.82 11.03
C ASN A 90 -6.46 56.78 12.19
N GLN A 91 -5.89 56.34 13.29
CA GLN A 91 -5.51 57.18 14.42
C GLN A 91 -4.42 58.17 14.05
N GLN A 92 -3.39 57.75 13.29
CA GLN A 92 -2.36 58.65 12.77
C GLN A 92 -2.92 59.72 11.85
N GLN A 93 -3.84 59.34 10.99
CA GLN A 93 -4.53 60.27 10.08
C GLN A 93 -5.31 61.33 10.86
N ALA A 94 -6.04 60.92 11.87
CA ALA A 94 -6.79 61.82 12.76
C ALA A 94 -5.87 62.77 13.50
N LEU A 95 -4.73 62.28 14.00
CA LEU A 95 -3.73 63.10 14.67
C LEU A 95 -3.11 64.14 13.70
N MET A 96 -2.80 63.72 12.49
CA MET A 96 -2.28 64.64 11.44
C MET A 96 -3.27 65.75 11.11
N GLU A 97 -4.55 65.42 11.07
CA GLU A 97 -5.62 66.40 10.83
C GLU A 97 -5.74 67.41 11.98
N GLN A 98 -5.53 66.97 13.23
CA GLN A 98 -5.52 67.85 14.39
C GLN A 98 -4.36 68.83 14.37
N PHE A 99 -3.20 68.46 13.85
CA PHE A 99 -2.05 69.34 13.71
C PHE A 99 -2.02 70.15 12.46
N ARG A 100 -2.99 69.96 11.61
CA ARG A 100 -3.14 70.72 10.33
C ARG A 100 -3.94 71.97 10.59
N VAL A 101 -3.28 73.01 10.99
CA VAL A 101 -3.91 74.31 11.13
C VAL A 101 -3.39 75.26 10.13
#